data_0a276a3345ec10699772805b3d80405d
#
_entry.id   0a276a3345ec10699772805b3d80405d
#
_cell.length_a   1.000
_cell.length_b   1.000
_cell.length_c   1.000
_cell.angle_alpha   90.00
_cell.angle_beta   90.00
_cell.angle_gamma   90.00
#
_symmetry.space_group_name_H-M   'P 1'
#
loop_
_entity.id
_entity.type
_entity.pdbx_description
1 polymer ?
#
loop_
_entity_poly.entity_id
_entity_poly.type
_entity_poly.pdbx_seq_one_letter_code
_entity_poly.pdbx_strand_id
1 'polypeptide(L)'
;MKNNIFYILAVVMVSLFIFASAYSQEDMTVVDNSDFHNPQRVPSIFNHDEHNEAAGIEDCNVCHHVYEDGKKVEDESSEDQRCSECHGLKASDDMPGLRKAFHTNCKGCHLDRKEGPIMCGECHKK
;
A
#
# COMPACT_ATOMS: atom_id res chain seq x y z
N MET A 1 15.95 21.47 42.23
CA MET A 1 16.20 20.08 41.80
C MET A 1 14.95 19.35 41.30
N LYS A 2 13.79 19.42 41.98
CA LYS A 2 12.55 18.73 41.53
C LYS A 2 12.05 19.17 40.16
N ASN A 3 12.15 20.45 39.80
CA ASN A 3 11.64 20.93 38.50
C ASN A 3 12.50 20.44 37.32
N ASN A 4 13.79 20.27 37.49
CA ASN A 4 14.69 19.81 36.41
C ASN A 4 14.43 18.34 36.07
N ILE A 5 14.09 17.51 37.06
CA ILE A 5 13.73 16.09 36.84
C ILE A 5 12.44 16.00 36.05
N PHE A 6 11.46 16.85 36.34
CA PHE A 6 10.19 16.87 35.59
C PHE A 6 10.40 17.25 34.12
N TYR A 7 11.23 18.26 33.83
CA TYR A 7 11.56 18.62 32.44
C TYR A 7 12.33 17.53 31.71
N ILE A 8 13.27 16.87 32.37
CA ILE A 8 14.01 15.74 31.77
C ILE A 8 13.06 14.58 31.43
N LEU A 9 12.16 14.23 32.35
CA LEU A 9 11.15 13.18 32.10
C LEU A 9 10.20 13.55 30.96
N ALA A 10 9.76 14.81 30.89
CA ALA A 10 8.91 15.29 29.82
C ALA A 10 9.60 15.22 28.45
N VAL A 11 10.87 15.63 28.38
CA VAL A 11 11.67 15.57 27.14
C VAL A 11 11.90 14.12 26.71
N VAL A 12 12.18 13.21 27.63
CA VAL A 12 12.34 11.77 27.35
C VAL A 12 11.04 11.17 26.86
N MET A 13 9.91 11.49 27.48
CA MET A 13 8.59 11.04 27.03
C MET A 13 8.26 11.52 25.62
N VAL A 14 8.50 12.80 25.32
CA VAL A 14 8.26 13.37 23.99
C VAL A 14 9.18 12.73 22.95
N SER A 15 10.46 12.50 23.28
CA SER A 15 11.40 11.85 22.34
C SER A 15 11.00 10.39 22.05
N LEU A 16 10.48 9.64 23.04
CA LEU A 16 9.98 8.27 22.83
C LEU A 16 8.77 8.22 21.87
N PHE A 17 7.89 9.23 21.92
CA PHE A 17 6.75 9.32 20.99
C PHE A 17 7.17 9.65 19.54
N ILE A 18 8.25 10.43 19.36
CA ILE A 18 8.73 10.77 18.01
C ILE A 18 9.36 9.55 17.32
N PHE A 19 10.00 8.64 18.06
CA PHE A 19 10.62 7.44 17.49
C PHE A 19 9.60 6.31 17.19
N ALA A 20 8.40 6.34 17.76
CA ALA A 20 7.39 5.32 17.52
C ALA A 20 6.69 5.42 16.14
N SER A 21 6.83 6.55 15.45
CA SER A 21 6.16 6.82 14.16
C SER A 21 6.96 6.42 12.92
N ALA A 22 8.17 5.88 13.07
CA ALA A 22 9.10 5.64 11.96
C ALA A 22 9.11 4.19 11.45
N TYR A 23 8.11 3.37 11.76
CA TYR A 23 7.90 2.11 11.06
C TYR A 23 7.04 2.36 9.82
N SER A 24 7.64 3.00 8.84
CA SER A 24 7.15 3.09 7.47
C SER A 24 7.24 1.72 6.80
N GLN A 25 6.39 1.45 5.83
CA GLN A 25 6.29 0.19 5.07
C GLN A 25 7.52 -0.05 4.14
N GLU A 26 8.70 0.40 4.54
CA GLU A 26 9.94 0.37 3.75
C GLU A 26 10.37 -1.04 3.30
N ASP A 27 9.88 -2.09 3.97
CA ASP A 27 10.32 -3.47 3.73
C ASP A 27 9.31 -4.34 2.98
N MET A 28 8.30 -3.77 2.31
CA MET A 28 7.38 -4.58 1.53
C MET A 28 8.06 -5.14 0.28
N THR A 29 8.29 -6.45 0.26
CA THR A 29 8.91 -7.18 -0.86
C THR A 29 7.93 -8.04 -1.65
N VAL A 30 6.73 -8.24 -1.13
CA VAL A 30 5.64 -8.99 -1.74
C VAL A 30 4.31 -8.34 -1.43
N VAL A 31 3.36 -8.44 -2.35
CA VAL A 31 1.98 -8.02 -2.10
C VAL A 31 1.34 -8.96 -1.10
N ASP A 32 0.76 -8.43 -0.03
CA ASP A 32 0.04 -9.24 0.96
C ASP A 32 -1.21 -9.87 0.33
N ASN A 33 -1.24 -11.19 0.33
CA ASN A 33 -2.34 -12.00 -0.17
C ASN A 33 -3.02 -12.84 0.92
N SER A 34 -2.79 -12.52 2.20
CA SER A 34 -3.30 -13.28 3.35
C SER A 34 -4.83 -13.34 3.43
N ASP A 35 -5.54 -12.39 2.83
CA ASP A 35 -7.01 -12.40 2.77
C ASP A 35 -7.57 -13.50 1.87
N PHE A 36 -6.77 -14.06 0.96
CA PHE A 36 -7.19 -15.18 0.14
C PHE A 36 -6.96 -16.50 0.88
N HIS A 37 -8.02 -17.13 1.35
CA HIS A 37 -7.94 -18.38 2.12
C HIS A 37 -7.24 -19.54 1.39
N ASN A 38 -7.30 -19.58 0.07
CA ASN A 38 -6.68 -20.59 -0.80
C ASN A 38 -6.07 -19.93 -2.04
N PRO A 39 -4.97 -19.18 -1.92
CA PRO A 39 -4.35 -18.54 -3.06
C PRO A 39 -3.80 -19.59 -4.04
N GLN A 40 -4.22 -19.53 -5.29
CA GLN A 40 -3.76 -20.44 -6.34
C GLN A 40 -2.33 -20.13 -6.83
N ARG A 41 -1.81 -18.97 -6.49
CA ARG A 41 -0.48 -18.50 -6.87
C ARG A 41 0.23 -17.95 -5.65
N VAL A 42 1.54 -18.00 -5.67
CA VAL A 42 2.38 -17.31 -4.68
C VAL A 42 2.10 -15.79 -4.73
N PRO A 43 2.36 -15.04 -3.64
CA PRO A 43 2.28 -13.59 -3.66
C PRO A 43 3.07 -12.99 -4.82
N SER A 44 2.62 -11.87 -5.37
CA SER A 44 3.40 -11.12 -6.35
C SER A 44 4.60 -10.50 -5.68
N ILE A 45 5.79 -10.61 -6.29
CA ILE A 45 6.97 -9.88 -5.84
C ILE A 45 6.74 -8.40 -6.13
N PHE A 46 6.96 -7.57 -5.12
CA PHE A 46 6.77 -6.14 -5.20
C PHE A 46 7.60 -5.43 -4.13
N ASN A 47 8.73 -4.86 -4.52
CA ASN A 47 9.54 -4.01 -3.66
C ASN A 47 9.00 -2.58 -3.77
N HIS A 48 8.25 -2.15 -2.79
CA HIS A 48 7.46 -0.91 -2.84
C HIS A 48 8.30 0.31 -3.25
N ASP A 49 9.33 0.62 -2.51
CA ASP A 49 10.12 1.83 -2.73
C ASP A 49 10.95 1.77 -4.01
N GLU A 50 11.59 0.63 -4.27
CA GLU A 50 12.34 0.38 -5.50
C GLU A 50 11.44 0.49 -6.76
N HIS A 51 10.21 -0.01 -6.67
CA HIS A 51 9.24 0.08 -7.75
C HIS A 51 8.82 1.54 -7.99
N ASN A 52 8.53 2.29 -6.94
CA ASN A 52 8.10 3.68 -7.06
C ASN A 52 9.21 4.56 -7.63
N GLU A 53 10.45 4.36 -7.17
CA GLU A 53 11.62 5.04 -7.71
C GLU A 53 11.82 4.72 -9.20
N ALA A 54 11.81 3.44 -9.57
CA ALA A 54 11.99 3.01 -10.95
C ALA A 54 10.88 3.50 -11.89
N ALA A 55 9.65 3.61 -11.38
CA ALA A 55 8.48 4.07 -12.14
C ALA A 55 8.28 5.60 -12.09
N GLY A 56 9.08 6.34 -11.30
CA GLY A 56 8.93 7.78 -11.09
C GLY A 56 7.58 8.15 -10.48
N ILE A 57 7.11 7.35 -9.51
CA ILE A 57 5.85 7.58 -8.81
C ILE A 57 6.15 8.27 -7.49
N GLU A 58 5.70 9.52 -7.36
CA GLU A 58 5.86 10.33 -6.15
C GLU A 58 4.55 10.41 -5.35
N ASP A 59 3.41 10.34 -6.04
CA ASP A 59 2.09 10.48 -5.44
C ASP A 59 1.53 9.12 -4.99
N CYS A 60 1.28 8.96 -3.70
CA CYS A 60 0.75 7.73 -3.11
C CYS A 60 -0.63 7.35 -3.69
N ASN A 61 -1.46 8.33 -4.05
CA ASN A 61 -2.79 8.14 -4.61
C ASN A 61 -2.81 7.49 -6.00
N VAL A 62 -1.67 7.36 -6.67
CA VAL A 62 -1.56 6.61 -7.93
C VAL A 62 -1.98 5.15 -7.73
N CYS A 63 -1.58 4.56 -6.60
CA CYS A 63 -1.91 3.20 -6.21
C CYS A 63 -2.95 3.16 -5.06
N HIS A 64 -2.76 4.01 -4.04
CA HIS A 64 -3.61 4.11 -2.86
C HIS A 64 -4.73 5.14 -3.07
N HIS A 65 -5.68 4.79 -3.92
CA HIS A 65 -6.74 5.69 -4.35
C HIS A 65 -7.90 5.77 -3.35
N VAL A 66 -8.56 6.93 -3.35
CA VAL A 66 -9.84 7.16 -2.68
C VAL A 66 -10.90 7.48 -3.74
N TYR A 67 -12.11 6.97 -3.56
CA TYR A 67 -13.25 7.27 -4.42
C TYR A 67 -14.41 7.78 -3.60
N GLU A 68 -15.04 8.89 -4.05
CA GLU A 68 -16.30 9.41 -3.54
C GLU A 68 -17.30 9.55 -4.68
N ASP A 69 -18.51 9.09 -4.47
CA ASP A 69 -19.58 9.10 -5.48
C ASP A 69 -19.15 8.56 -6.87
N GLY A 70 -18.31 7.52 -6.86
CA GLY A 70 -17.80 6.87 -8.08
C GLY A 70 -16.71 7.65 -8.83
N LYS A 71 -16.17 8.72 -8.24
CA LYS A 71 -15.08 9.51 -8.80
C LYS A 71 -13.84 9.40 -7.91
N LYS A 72 -12.68 9.29 -8.55
CA LYS A 72 -11.41 9.33 -7.83
C LYS A 72 -11.20 10.73 -7.24
N VAL A 73 -10.82 10.76 -5.96
CA VAL A 73 -10.40 11.99 -5.28
C VAL A 73 -8.90 12.15 -5.50
N GLU A 74 -8.51 13.22 -6.18
CA GLU A 74 -7.11 13.39 -6.63
C GLU A 74 -6.17 13.86 -5.50
N ASP A 75 -6.71 14.50 -4.48
CA ASP A 75 -5.93 15.08 -3.38
C ASP A 75 -5.87 14.17 -2.13
N GLU A 76 -6.42 12.95 -2.21
CA GLU A 76 -6.48 12.02 -1.09
C GLU A 76 -5.85 10.68 -1.44
N SER A 77 -5.27 10.04 -0.43
CA SER A 77 -4.64 8.75 -0.53
C SER A 77 -5.08 7.84 0.62
N SER A 78 -5.17 6.55 0.34
CA SER A 78 -5.49 5.49 1.31
C SER A 78 -4.25 4.68 1.71
N GLU A 79 -3.09 5.29 1.78
CA GLU A 79 -1.81 4.63 2.05
C GLU A 79 -1.76 3.91 3.41
N ASP A 80 -2.55 4.37 4.38
CA ASP A 80 -2.67 3.74 5.70
C ASP A 80 -3.63 2.54 5.71
N GLN A 81 -4.28 2.22 4.57
CA GLN A 81 -5.28 1.17 4.46
C GLN A 81 -4.83 0.07 3.50
N ARG A 82 -5.21 -1.16 3.83
CA ARG A 82 -5.01 -2.30 2.93
C ARG A 82 -6.09 -2.30 1.84
N CYS A 83 -5.76 -2.79 0.65
CA CYS A 83 -6.75 -2.94 -0.42
C CYS A 83 -7.99 -3.74 0.02
N SER A 84 -7.80 -4.73 0.90
CA SER A 84 -8.85 -5.58 1.44
C SER A 84 -9.83 -4.89 2.40
N GLU A 85 -9.48 -3.73 2.93
CA GLU A 85 -10.39 -2.97 3.82
C GLU A 85 -11.53 -2.33 3.04
N CYS A 86 -11.30 -2.04 1.75
CA CYS A 86 -12.32 -1.53 0.85
C CYS A 86 -12.80 -2.60 -0.15
N HIS A 87 -11.89 -3.42 -0.69
CA HIS A 87 -12.20 -4.44 -1.70
C HIS A 87 -12.40 -5.82 -1.08
N GLY A 88 -13.64 -6.27 -0.95
CA GLY A 88 -13.95 -7.62 -0.50
C GLY A 88 -13.45 -8.70 -1.49
N LEU A 89 -13.42 -9.97 -1.06
CA LEU A 89 -13.03 -11.09 -1.94
C LEU A 89 -13.94 -11.23 -3.19
N LYS A 90 -15.21 -10.83 -3.06
CA LYS A 90 -16.18 -10.77 -4.16
C LYS A 90 -16.49 -9.31 -4.47
N ALA A 91 -16.81 -9.05 -5.73
CA ALA A 91 -17.31 -7.74 -6.13
C ALA A 91 -18.63 -7.42 -5.42
N SER A 92 -18.84 -6.15 -5.07
CA SER A 92 -20.13 -5.56 -4.73
C SER A 92 -20.61 -4.68 -5.88
N ASP A 93 -21.82 -4.09 -5.74
CA ASP A 93 -22.46 -3.34 -6.82
C ASP A 93 -21.57 -2.22 -7.38
N ASP A 94 -20.86 -1.53 -6.51
CA ASP A 94 -20.06 -0.36 -6.87
C ASP A 94 -18.53 -0.60 -6.78
N MET A 95 -18.08 -1.80 -6.36
CA MET A 95 -16.68 -2.04 -6.07
C MET A 95 -16.16 -3.36 -6.63
N PRO A 96 -15.02 -3.38 -7.33
CA PRO A 96 -14.44 -4.64 -7.81
C PRO A 96 -13.95 -5.49 -6.64
N GLY A 97 -14.07 -6.81 -6.78
CA GLY A 97 -13.48 -7.73 -5.79
C GLY A 97 -11.95 -7.62 -5.76
N LEU A 98 -11.35 -7.91 -4.60
CA LEU A 98 -9.94 -7.71 -4.27
C LEU A 98 -8.96 -8.19 -5.36
N ARG A 99 -9.16 -9.41 -5.89
CA ARG A 99 -8.30 -9.92 -6.98
C ARG A 99 -8.34 -9.04 -8.22
N LYS A 100 -9.53 -8.54 -8.59
CA LYS A 100 -9.69 -7.66 -9.74
C LYS A 100 -9.07 -6.28 -9.43
N ALA A 101 -9.24 -5.77 -8.22
CA ALA A 101 -8.65 -4.51 -7.79
C ALA A 101 -7.13 -4.52 -7.97
N PHE A 102 -6.42 -5.51 -7.41
CA PHE A 102 -4.97 -5.67 -7.62
C PHE A 102 -4.58 -5.72 -9.10
N HIS A 103 -5.23 -6.59 -9.87
CA HIS A 103 -4.86 -6.75 -11.29
C HIS A 103 -5.15 -5.50 -12.12
N THR A 104 -6.25 -4.80 -11.84
CA THR A 104 -6.57 -3.56 -12.55
C THR A 104 -5.58 -2.46 -12.20
N ASN A 105 -5.23 -2.32 -10.93
CA ASN A 105 -4.30 -1.31 -10.47
C ASN A 105 -2.89 -1.53 -11.02
N CYS A 106 -2.29 -2.69 -10.78
CA CYS A 106 -0.91 -2.98 -11.18
C CYS A 106 -0.80 -3.21 -12.69
N LYS A 107 -1.51 -4.23 -13.21
CA LYS A 107 -1.42 -4.61 -14.63
C LYS A 107 -2.02 -3.56 -15.56
N GLY A 108 -3.06 -2.85 -15.13
CA GLY A 108 -3.64 -1.75 -15.89
C GLY A 108 -2.62 -0.65 -16.12
N CYS A 109 -1.95 -0.20 -15.07
CA CYS A 109 -0.89 0.80 -15.15
C CYS A 109 0.27 0.36 -16.08
N HIS A 110 0.75 -0.88 -15.93
CA HIS A 110 1.80 -1.42 -16.81
C HIS A 110 1.40 -1.45 -18.30
N LEU A 111 0.13 -1.77 -18.58
CA LEU A 111 -0.41 -1.76 -19.94
C LEU A 111 -0.48 -0.33 -20.51
N ASP A 112 -0.95 0.62 -19.71
CA ASP A 112 -1.10 2.01 -20.13
C ASP A 112 0.27 2.69 -20.33
N ARG A 113 1.22 2.41 -19.46
CA ARG A 113 2.60 2.90 -19.56
C ARG A 113 3.44 2.12 -20.59
N LYS A 114 3.00 0.94 -21.00
CA LYS A 114 3.75 -0.01 -21.85
C LYS A 114 5.09 -0.42 -21.23
N GLU A 115 5.15 -0.46 -19.93
CA GLU A 115 6.32 -0.80 -19.12
C GLU A 115 5.91 -1.72 -17.97
N GLY A 116 6.84 -2.57 -17.50
CA GLY A 116 6.61 -3.48 -16.40
C GLY A 116 5.93 -4.81 -16.78
N PRO A 117 5.79 -5.73 -15.82
CA PRO A 117 5.28 -7.06 -16.06
C PRO A 117 3.76 -7.08 -16.26
N ILE A 118 3.28 -7.86 -17.23
CA ILE A 118 1.86 -8.03 -17.53
C ILE A 118 1.40 -9.51 -17.52
N MET A 119 2.34 -10.45 -17.56
CA MET A 119 2.04 -11.88 -17.59
C MET A 119 2.03 -12.47 -16.18
N CYS A 120 1.19 -13.47 -15.96
CA CYS A 120 1.02 -14.09 -14.64
C CYS A 120 2.34 -14.52 -13.98
N GLY A 121 3.23 -15.16 -14.74
CA GLY A 121 4.50 -15.68 -14.23
C GLY A 121 5.60 -14.63 -14.04
N GLU A 122 5.39 -13.42 -14.51
CA GLU A 122 6.34 -12.31 -14.29
C GLU A 122 6.15 -11.68 -12.91
N CYS A 123 4.93 -11.71 -12.38
CA CYS A 123 4.58 -11.21 -11.05
C CYS A 123 4.59 -12.34 -10.00
N HIS A 124 3.99 -13.49 -10.32
CA HIS A 124 3.86 -14.64 -9.41
C HIS A 124 5.00 -15.63 -9.64
N LYS A 125 6.19 -15.27 -9.23
CA LYS A 125 7.41 -16.11 -9.35
C LYS A 125 7.53 -17.04 -8.14
N LYS A 126 7.93 -18.31 -8.39
CA LYS A 126 8.31 -19.28 -7.34
C LYS A 126 9.78 -19.13 -7.01
#